data_651374822c2612c970258707b6f3d90c
#
_entry.id   651374822c2612c970258707b6f3d90c
#
_cell.length_a   1.000
_cell.length_b   1.000
_cell.length_c   1.000
_cell.angle_alpha   90.00
_cell.angle_beta   90.00
_cell.angle_gamma   90.00
#
_symmetry.space_group_name_H-M   'P 1'
#
loop_
_entity.id
_entity.type
_entity.pdbx_description
1 polymer ?
#
loop_
_entity_poly.entity_id
_entity_poly.type
_entity_poly.pdbx_seq_one_letter_code
_entity_poly.pdbx_strand_id
1 'polypeptide(L)'
;MSRRVLTVIVLGIVVSAIALYQFFLPGLSVARGQPSGLEVQIATWLLHASVPNGAKNLASPLGKNADAADVTAGRELFRQKCELCHAYDGGGKTEIGSGAFPRPPALRVAALSMSDGEIFYHIHNGIRNTAMPAWNLPDNQVWQIVAYIRNLPGVAPAEAEHVAEAQTEAIVSAQYTGSLACKSCHESVYERWSKSRMANVVRDPKEHPDAIIGDFSKADPLVKFTPADVALVYGSKWKQRYFTKVGEDYYPQAAQWDVTHKMWRPYFVASGTDWWSTLYPPDNFMRPTGPLCDGCHSVNYNIETKTVTEWNVGCERCHGAGSEHVKQPTRANILNPSRLDYVPANDTCIQCHSQGQPLKNPIAQKYYDWPVGYHVGLKLDDYWKLEEHRLGELTFTHFPDGTAHKNRMQGNDFAQSLMYARGVTCFNCHDPHGSENDGILRKPVQEVCISCHGPNTQNGPHAASIEAHTHHKAGSTGSECVACHMPKIEQTIADVNVRSHTFHFVTPGQTDALKIPNACNVCHTDKDTAWASAALKTWSDRSPWRMSH
;
A
#
# COMPACT_ATOMS: atom_id res chain seq x y z
N MET A 1 -49.45 -3.83 -49.54
CA MET A 1 -47.99 -4.01 -49.52
C MET A 1 -47.64 -5.31 -50.21
N SER A 2 -46.80 -5.30 -51.26
CA SER A 2 -46.50 -6.56 -51.95
C SER A 2 -45.68 -7.51 -51.05
N ARG A 3 -45.85 -8.83 -51.24
CA ARG A 3 -45.07 -9.85 -50.48
C ARG A 3 -43.57 -9.59 -50.52
N ARG A 4 -43.04 -9.09 -51.65
CA ARG A 4 -41.60 -8.72 -51.80
C ARG A 4 -41.16 -7.57 -50.87
N VAL A 5 -42.01 -6.53 -50.72
CA VAL A 5 -41.72 -5.40 -49.80
C VAL A 5 -41.72 -5.87 -48.33
N LEU A 6 -42.66 -6.72 -47.95
CA LEU A 6 -42.69 -7.27 -46.59
C LEU A 6 -41.45 -8.11 -46.30
N THR A 7 -41.02 -8.96 -47.27
CA THR A 7 -39.80 -9.78 -47.10
C THR A 7 -38.53 -8.93 -46.94
N VAL A 8 -38.39 -7.86 -47.70
CA VAL A 8 -37.23 -6.91 -47.58
C VAL A 8 -37.22 -6.21 -46.23
N ILE A 9 -38.39 -5.78 -45.72
CA ILE A 9 -38.50 -5.13 -44.41
C ILE A 9 -38.13 -6.15 -43.29
N VAL A 10 -38.66 -7.38 -43.35
CA VAL A 10 -38.36 -8.43 -42.37
C VAL A 10 -36.88 -8.78 -42.41
N LEU A 11 -36.29 -8.95 -43.59
CA LEU A 11 -34.85 -9.21 -43.71
C LEU A 11 -34.00 -8.09 -43.16
N GLY A 12 -34.37 -6.83 -43.41
CA GLY A 12 -33.72 -5.63 -42.86
C GLY A 12 -33.76 -5.58 -41.33
N ILE A 13 -34.92 -5.93 -40.72
CA ILE A 13 -35.08 -6.01 -39.28
C ILE A 13 -34.20 -7.13 -38.69
N VAL A 14 -34.19 -8.31 -39.33
CA VAL A 14 -33.36 -9.45 -38.86
C VAL A 14 -31.87 -9.12 -38.97
N VAL A 15 -31.41 -8.53 -40.08
CA VAL A 15 -30.02 -8.15 -40.22
C VAL A 15 -29.63 -7.07 -39.20
N SER A 16 -30.51 -6.09 -38.96
CA SER A 16 -30.28 -5.07 -37.92
C SER A 16 -30.24 -5.66 -36.52
N ALA A 17 -31.12 -6.64 -36.21
CA ALA A 17 -31.13 -7.33 -34.93
C ALA A 17 -29.86 -8.20 -34.72
N ILE A 18 -29.38 -8.85 -35.78
CA ILE A 18 -28.13 -9.63 -35.74
C ILE A 18 -26.92 -8.69 -35.55
N ALA A 19 -26.90 -7.57 -36.28
CA ALA A 19 -25.84 -6.57 -36.10
C ALA A 19 -25.84 -5.96 -34.70
N LEU A 20 -27.02 -5.64 -34.16
CA LEU A 20 -27.17 -5.17 -32.79
C LEU A 20 -26.68 -6.23 -31.79
N TYR A 21 -27.04 -7.48 -31.99
CA TYR A 21 -26.60 -8.61 -31.14
C TYR A 21 -25.08 -8.82 -31.21
N GLN A 22 -24.49 -8.84 -32.39
CA GLN A 22 -23.07 -9.15 -32.55
C GLN A 22 -22.13 -8.00 -32.25
N PHE A 23 -22.53 -6.76 -32.49
CA PHE A 23 -21.64 -5.59 -32.38
C PHE A 23 -21.91 -4.72 -31.14
N PHE A 24 -23.13 -4.69 -30.61
CA PHE A 24 -23.46 -3.87 -29.45
C PHE A 24 -23.52 -4.65 -28.13
N LEU A 25 -24.07 -5.87 -28.11
CA LEU A 25 -24.24 -6.61 -26.86
C LEU A 25 -22.92 -7.08 -26.19
N PRO A 26 -21.88 -7.53 -26.92
CA PRO A 26 -20.67 -8.02 -26.27
C PRO A 26 -19.89 -6.96 -25.46
N GLY A 27 -20.11 -5.68 -25.74
CA GLY A 27 -19.46 -4.58 -25.02
C GLY A 27 -20.24 -4.05 -23.82
N LEU A 28 -21.57 -4.31 -23.76
CA LEU A 28 -22.45 -3.71 -22.76
C LEU A 28 -22.29 -4.25 -21.33
N SER A 29 -21.65 -5.40 -21.17
CA SER A 29 -21.49 -6.06 -19.86
C SER A 29 -20.14 -5.83 -19.20
N VAL A 30 -19.19 -5.11 -19.85
CA VAL A 30 -17.83 -4.95 -19.35
C VAL A 30 -17.50 -3.50 -19.03
N ALA A 31 -16.99 -3.25 -17.83
CA ALA A 31 -16.65 -1.92 -17.35
C ALA A 31 -15.34 -1.34 -17.94
N ARG A 32 -14.52 -2.14 -18.62
CA ARG A 32 -13.22 -1.68 -19.19
C ARG A 32 -13.32 -0.93 -20.51
N GLY A 33 -14.48 -0.95 -21.17
CA GLY A 33 -14.70 -0.21 -22.41
C GLY A 33 -14.71 1.32 -22.16
N GLN A 34 -14.24 2.10 -23.15
CA GLN A 34 -14.45 3.55 -23.16
C GLN A 34 -15.81 3.83 -23.83
N PRO A 35 -16.66 4.68 -23.24
CA PRO A 35 -17.92 5.07 -23.88
C PRO A 35 -17.62 5.87 -25.17
N SER A 36 -18.46 5.70 -26.17
CA SER A 36 -18.39 6.52 -27.39
C SER A 36 -18.73 7.98 -27.10
N GLY A 37 -18.24 8.92 -27.92
CA GLY A 37 -18.56 10.34 -27.77
C GLY A 37 -20.06 10.64 -27.76
N LEU A 38 -20.86 9.91 -28.58
CA LEU A 38 -22.31 10.02 -28.60
C LEU A 38 -22.96 9.50 -27.29
N GLU A 39 -22.46 8.40 -26.77
CA GLU A 39 -22.92 7.82 -25.50
C GLU A 39 -22.67 8.80 -24.34
N VAL A 40 -21.49 9.41 -24.29
CA VAL A 40 -21.16 10.45 -23.31
C VAL A 40 -22.10 11.64 -23.41
N GLN A 41 -22.39 12.14 -24.62
CA GLN A 41 -23.30 13.27 -24.83
C GLN A 41 -24.72 12.95 -24.37
N ILE A 42 -25.24 11.79 -24.74
CA ILE A 42 -26.60 11.35 -24.35
C ILE A 42 -26.65 11.14 -22.82
N ALA A 43 -25.67 10.46 -22.24
CA ALA A 43 -25.62 10.23 -20.81
C ALA A 43 -25.52 11.53 -19.99
N THR A 44 -24.71 12.48 -20.44
CA THR A 44 -24.58 13.80 -19.82
C THR A 44 -25.89 14.59 -19.91
N TRP A 45 -26.54 14.59 -21.09
CA TRP A 45 -27.83 15.24 -21.26
C TRP A 45 -28.90 14.60 -20.35
N LEU A 46 -28.98 13.27 -20.29
CA LEU A 46 -29.90 12.55 -19.42
C LEU A 46 -29.62 12.84 -17.94
N LEU A 47 -28.36 12.92 -17.53
CA LEU A 47 -27.99 13.26 -16.17
C LEU A 47 -28.58 14.59 -15.73
N HIS A 48 -28.39 15.65 -16.53
CA HIS A 48 -28.96 16.96 -16.25
C HIS A 48 -30.50 17.00 -16.39
N ALA A 49 -31.05 16.31 -17.39
CA ALA A 49 -32.49 16.27 -17.62
C ALA A 49 -33.26 15.51 -16.53
N SER A 50 -32.64 14.54 -15.88
CA SER A 50 -33.26 13.71 -14.83
C SER A 50 -33.40 14.40 -13.48
N VAL A 51 -32.68 15.52 -13.26
CA VAL A 51 -32.78 16.28 -12.00
C VAL A 51 -34.07 17.14 -12.02
N PRO A 52 -34.94 17.02 -11.02
CA PRO A 52 -36.15 17.85 -10.92
C PRO A 52 -35.82 19.35 -10.87
N ASN A 53 -36.63 20.18 -11.53
CA ASN A 53 -36.39 21.63 -11.54
C ASN A 53 -36.36 22.26 -10.14
N GLY A 54 -37.15 21.74 -9.19
CA GLY A 54 -37.08 22.17 -7.81
C GLY A 54 -35.72 21.91 -7.16
N ALA A 55 -35.11 20.76 -7.45
CA ALA A 55 -33.76 20.42 -6.95
C ALA A 55 -32.67 21.26 -7.62
N LYS A 56 -32.78 21.53 -8.94
CA LYS A 56 -31.81 22.38 -9.65
C LYS A 56 -31.73 23.80 -9.06
N ASN A 57 -32.84 24.31 -8.59
CA ASN A 57 -32.96 25.66 -8.06
C ASN A 57 -32.68 25.77 -6.55
N LEU A 58 -32.35 24.67 -5.88
CA LEU A 58 -31.93 24.71 -4.49
C LEU A 58 -30.66 25.52 -4.34
N ALA A 59 -30.72 26.56 -3.51
CA ALA A 59 -29.53 27.30 -3.12
C ALA A 59 -28.90 26.66 -1.88
N SER A 60 -27.57 26.63 -1.85
CA SER A 60 -26.85 26.16 -0.65
C SER A 60 -27.22 27.05 0.56
N PRO A 61 -27.64 26.46 1.68
CA PRO A 61 -27.89 27.22 2.91
C PRO A 61 -26.60 27.81 3.51
N LEU A 62 -25.42 27.31 3.10
CA LEU A 62 -24.11 27.82 3.49
C LEU A 62 -23.68 29.04 2.66
N GLY A 63 -24.49 29.46 1.68
CA GLY A 63 -24.20 30.59 0.82
C GLY A 63 -23.07 30.28 -0.21
N LYS A 64 -22.74 31.28 -1.04
CA LYS A 64 -21.68 31.18 -2.05
C LYS A 64 -20.28 31.14 -1.45
N ASN A 65 -20.11 31.66 -0.24
CA ASN A 65 -18.84 31.72 0.49
C ASN A 65 -19.03 30.96 1.82
N ALA A 66 -19.17 29.63 1.74
CA ALA A 66 -19.17 28.79 2.93
C ALA A 66 -17.94 29.11 3.80
N ASP A 67 -18.10 29.10 5.11
CA ASP A 67 -17.00 29.38 6.02
C ASP A 67 -15.93 28.25 5.98
N ALA A 68 -14.75 28.55 6.51
CA ALA A 68 -13.63 27.61 6.52
C ALA A 68 -13.93 26.35 7.34
N ALA A 69 -14.82 26.43 8.33
CA ALA A 69 -15.21 25.29 9.16
C ALA A 69 -16.09 24.31 8.37
N ASP A 70 -17.08 24.83 7.62
CA ASP A 70 -17.96 24.02 6.78
C ASP A 70 -17.18 23.36 5.62
N VAL A 71 -16.27 24.10 4.97
CA VAL A 71 -15.39 23.55 3.93
C VAL A 71 -14.48 22.45 4.49
N THR A 72 -13.95 22.64 5.71
CA THR A 72 -13.10 21.64 6.38
C THR A 72 -13.91 20.39 6.76
N ALA A 73 -15.13 20.57 7.30
CA ALA A 73 -16.03 19.47 7.59
C ALA A 73 -16.43 18.70 6.31
N GLY A 74 -16.73 19.43 5.24
CA GLY A 74 -17.02 18.87 3.92
C GLY A 74 -15.83 18.08 3.34
N ARG A 75 -14.61 18.58 3.50
CA ARG A 75 -13.38 17.88 3.12
C ARG A 75 -13.24 16.54 3.85
N GLU A 76 -13.49 16.52 5.15
CA GLU A 76 -13.39 15.29 5.93
C GLU A 76 -14.46 14.27 5.52
N LEU A 77 -15.69 14.71 5.28
CA LEU A 77 -16.77 13.86 4.76
C LEU A 77 -16.44 13.33 3.34
N PHE A 78 -15.91 14.20 2.48
CA PHE A 78 -15.48 13.82 1.12
C PHE A 78 -14.39 12.77 1.18
N ARG A 79 -13.39 12.95 2.01
CA ARG A 79 -12.31 12.00 2.25
C ARG A 79 -12.84 10.63 2.68
N GLN A 80 -13.82 10.60 3.56
CA GLN A 80 -14.40 9.36 4.08
C GLN A 80 -15.31 8.62 3.10
N LYS A 81 -16.00 9.35 2.22
CA LYS A 81 -17.12 8.83 1.42
C LYS A 81 -16.88 8.84 -0.08
N CYS A 82 -16.13 9.81 -0.60
CA CYS A 82 -16.08 10.13 -2.01
C CYS A 82 -14.70 9.89 -2.63
N GLU A 83 -13.64 10.11 -1.86
CA GLU A 83 -12.25 10.08 -2.29
C GLU A 83 -11.85 8.75 -2.95
N LEU A 84 -12.40 7.63 -2.48
CA LEU A 84 -12.15 6.30 -3.01
C LEU A 84 -12.39 6.19 -4.53
N CYS A 85 -13.40 6.93 -5.03
CA CYS A 85 -13.76 6.95 -6.45
C CYS A 85 -13.34 8.25 -7.14
N HIS A 86 -13.43 9.40 -6.43
CA HIS A 86 -13.24 10.71 -7.03
C HIS A 86 -11.84 11.31 -6.82
N ALA A 87 -10.94 10.60 -6.12
CA ALA A 87 -9.64 11.07 -5.66
C ALA A 87 -9.72 12.26 -4.67
N TYR A 88 -8.68 12.47 -3.89
CA TYR A 88 -8.62 13.53 -2.88
C TYR A 88 -8.73 14.95 -3.48
N ASP A 89 -8.26 15.10 -4.70
CA ASP A 89 -8.26 16.35 -5.47
C ASP A 89 -9.51 16.51 -6.34
N GLY A 90 -10.43 15.55 -6.27
CA GLY A 90 -11.61 15.50 -7.13
C GLY A 90 -11.31 15.15 -8.59
N GLY A 91 -10.11 14.66 -8.90
CA GLY A 91 -9.65 14.37 -10.27
C GLY A 91 -10.27 13.12 -10.91
N GLY A 92 -10.89 12.25 -10.10
CA GLY A 92 -11.56 11.03 -10.58
C GLY A 92 -10.62 9.89 -10.98
N LYS A 93 -9.32 10.04 -10.79
CA LYS A 93 -8.31 9.04 -11.15
C LYS A 93 -7.92 8.21 -9.92
N THR A 94 -8.71 7.20 -9.60
CA THR A 94 -8.39 6.21 -8.56
C THR A 94 -8.42 4.80 -9.17
N GLU A 95 -7.85 3.83 -8.50
CA GLU A 95 -7.88 2.44 -8.95
C GLU A 95 -9.32 1.93 -9.08
N ILE A 96 -10.15 2.12 -8.05
CA ILE A 96 -11.55 1.73 -8.06
C ILE A 96 -12.34 2.57 -9.08
N GLY A 97 -12.14 3.87 -9.10
CA GLY A 97 -12.78 4.76 -10.08
C GLY A 97 -12.41 4.41 -11.51
N SER A 98 -11.17 4.01 -11.76
CA SER A 98 -10.71 3.57 -13.09
C SER A 98 -11.33 2.25 -13.54
N GLY A 99 -11.74 1.40 -12.60
CA GLY A 99 -12.48 0.16 -12.84
C GLY A 99 -13.99 0.33 -12.96
N ALA A 100 -14.53 1.50 -12.63
CA ALA A 100 -15.96 1.78 -12.72
C ALA A 100 -16.40 2.14 -14.14
N PHE A 101 -17.67 1.87 -14.47
CA PHE A 101 -18.28 2.31 -15.73
C PHE A 101 -19.66 2.96 -15.46
N PRO A 102 -19.87 4.21 -15.92
CA PRO A 102 -18.85 5.14 -16.38
C PRO A 102 -17.84 5.49 -15.29
N ARG A 103 -16.64 5.91 -15.67
CA ARG A 103 -15.63 6.35 -14.72
C ARG A 103 -16.09 7.60 -13.96
N PRO A 104 -15.76 7.73 -12.67
CA PRO A 104 -16.01 8.98 -11.94
C PRO A 104 -15.42 10.17 -12.69
N PRO A 105 -16.19 11.23 -12.89
CA PRO A 105 -15.68 12.42 -13.55
C PRO A 105 -14.69 13.17 -12.66
N ALA A 106 -13.83 13.97 -13.27
CA ALA A 106 -13.08 15.00 -12.57
C ALA A 106 -14.05 16.06 -12.03
N LEU A 107 -14.34 16.02 -10.73
CA LEU A 107 -15.33 16.88 -10.08
C LEU A 107 -15.00 18.37 -10.23
N ARG A 108 -13.71 18.71 -10.30
CA ARG A 108 -13.24 20.07 -10.56
C ARG A 108 -13.80 20.66 -11.86
N VAL A 109 -14.00 19.80 -12.87
CA VAL A 109 -14.54 20.18 -14.17
C VAL A 109 -16.05 19.95 -14.24
N ALA A 110 -16.51 18.76 -13.83
CA ALA A 110 -17.92 18.39 -13.91
C ALA A 110 -18.82 19.29 -13.03
N ALA A 111 -18.35 19.69 -11.86
CA ALA A 111 -19.10 20.56 -10.97
C ALA A 111 -19.31 21.98 -11.54
N LEU A 112 -18.46 22.44 -12.48
CA LEU A 112 -18.64 23.77 -13.11
C LEU A 112 -19.91 23.86 -13.96
N SER A 113 -20.37 22.75 -14.52
CA SER A 113 -21.57 22.67 -15.35
C SER A 113 -22.86 22.39 -14.54
N MET A 114 -22.75 22.18 -13.23
CA MET A 114 -23.87 21.82 -12.35
C MET A 114 -24.19 22.94 -11.36
N SER A 115 -25.48 23.13 -11.02
CA SER A 115 -25.85 23.96 -9.89
C SER A 115 -25.52 23.25 -8.55
N ASP A 116 -25.51 24.01 -7.44
CA ASP A 116 -25.29 23.43 -6.11
C ASP A 116 -26.40 22.40 -5.78
N GLY A 117 -27.63 22.69 -6.19
CA GLY A 117 -28.75 21.79 -6.00
C GLY A 117 -28.64 20.51 -6.86
N GLU A 118 -28.06 20.56 -8.06
CA GLU A 118 -27.78 19.36 -8.85
C GLU A 118 -26.72 18.48 -8.18
N ILE A 119 -25.64 19.07 -7.69
CA ILE A 119 -24.59 18.33 -6.97
C ILE A 119 -25.17 17.70 -5.71
N PHE A 120 -25.94 18.48 -4.92
CA PHE A 120 -26.66 17.98 -3.74
C PHE A 120 -27.55 16.79 -4.10
N TYR A 121 -28.37 16.94 -5.16
CA TYR A 121 -29.30 15.90 -5.60
C TYR A 121 -28.59 14.60 -5.96
N HIS A 122 -27.49 14.69 -6.69
CA HIS A 122 -26.70 13.50 -7.09
C HIS A 122 -26.01 12.83 -5.91
N ILE A 123 -25.53 13.57 -4.94
CA ILE A 123 -24.94 12.98 -3.72
C ILE A 123 -26.03 12.26 -2.92
N HIS A 124 -27.17 12.90 -2.74
CA HIS A 124 -28.25 12.37 -1.92
C HIS A 124 -28.93 11.14 -2.55
N ASN A 125 -29.18 11.16 -3.86
CA ASN A 125 -29.95 10.13 -4.56
C ASN A 125 -29.11 9.09 -5.33
N GLY A 126 -27.81 9.33 -5.49
CA GLY A 126 -26.95 8.54 -6.37
C GLY A 126 -27.26 8.74 -7.86
N ILE A 127 -26.55 8.02 -8.71
CA ILE A 127 -26.75 8.07 -10.17
C ILE A 127 -26.99 6.64 -10.67
N ARG A 128 -28.18 6.39 -11.20
CA ARG A 128 -28.59 5.07 -11.69
C ARG A 128 -27.67 4.59 -12.82
N ASN A 129 -27.39 3.28 -12.84
CA ASN A 129 -26.52 2.62 -13.79
C ASN A 129 -25.04 3.11 -13.74
N THR A 130 -24.62 3.63 -12.60
CA THR A 130 -23.22 3.99 -12.34
C THR A 130 -22.79 3.43 -10.99
N ALA A 131 -21.48 3.55 -10.68
CA ALA A 131 -20.95 3.20 -9.37
C ALA A 131 -21.22 4.27 -8.28
N MET A 132 -21.86 5.41 -8.62
CA MET A 132 -22.18 6.48 -7.65
C MET A 132 -23.40 6.09 -6.80
N PRO A 133 -23.21 5.71 -5.53
CA PRO A 133 -24.32 5.31 -4.67
C PRO A 133 -25.11 6.52 -4.14
N ALA A 134 -26.34 6.29 -3.71
CA ALA A 134 -27.07 7.24 -2.86
C ALA A 134 -26.45 7.26 -1.46
N TRP A 135 -26.18 8.45 -0.93
CA TRP A 135 -25.64 8.62 0.41
C TRP A 135 -26.72 9.06 1.39
N ASN A 136 -27.00 8.20 2.37
CA ASN A 136 -27.95 8.54 3.45
C ASN A 136 -27.25 9.40 4.52
N LEU A 137 -26.92 10.64 4.14
CA LEU A 137 -26.32 11.65 5.01
C LEU A 137 -27.36 12.72 5.37
N PRO A 138 -27.26 13.34 6.55
CA PRO A 138 -28.03 14.55 6.87
C PRO A 138 -27.77 15.67 5.85
N ASP A 139 -28.79 16.46 5.53
CA ASP A 139 -28.71 17.51 4.50
C ASP A 139 -27.55 18.49 4.72
N ASN A 140 -27.33 18.90 5.98
CA ASN A 140 -26.22 19.79 6.33
C ASN A 140 -24.85 19.19 5.96
N GLN A 141 -24.66 17.88 6.12
CA GLN A 141 -23.41 17.20 5.73
C GLN A 141 -23.26 17.13 4.21
N VAL A 142 -24.35 16.89 3.49
CA VAL A 142 -24.34 16.93 2.01
C VAL A 142 -23.97 18.33 1.53
N TRP A 143 -24.52 19.40 2.13
CA TRP A 143 -24.16 20.77 1.81
C TRP A 143 -22.70 21.11 2.12
N GLN A 144 -22.15 20.57 3.19
CA GLN A 144 -20.71 20.71 3.48
C GLN A 144 -19.86 20.04 2.41
N ILE A 145 -20.25 18.86 1.92
CA ILE A 145 -19.57 18.21 0.78
C ILE A 145 -19.68 19.08 -0.48
N VAL A 146 -20.85 19.64 -0.78
CA VAL A 146 -21.04 20.58 -1.92
C VAL A 146 -20.11 21.78 -1.77
N ALA A 147 -20.05 22.38 -0.57
CA ALA A 147 -19.15 23.50 -0.30
C ALA A 147 -17.67 23.13 -0.53
N TYR A 148 -17.25 21.94 -0.10
CA TYR A 148 -15.90 21.46 -0.37
C TYR A 148 -15.65 21.26 -1.87
N ILE A 149 -16.57 20.63 -2.60
CA ILE A 149 -16.44 20.42 -4.06
C ILE A 149 -16.29 21.76 -4.79
N ARG A 150 -16.99 22.81 -4.35
CA ARG A 150 -16.86 24.16 -4.91
C ARG A 150 -15.53 24.84 -4.59
N ASN A 151 -14.91 24.44 -3.52
CA ASN A 151 -13.61 24.92 -3.05
C ASN A 151 -12.46 23.96 -3.37
N LEU A 152 -12.70 22.91 -4.17
CA LEU A 152 -11.62 22.11 -4.70
C LEU A 152 -10.63 23.04 -5.43
N PRO A 153 -9.31 22.93 -5.19
CA PRO A 153 -8.34 23.86 -5.74
C PRO A 153 -8.52 24.02 -7.24
N GLY A 154 -8.84 25.22 -7.67
CA GLY A 154 -9.08 25.56 -9.07
C GLY A 154 -7.80 25.64 -9.88
N VAL A 155 -6.94 24.64 -9.78
CA VAL A 155 -5.81 24.49 -10.68
C VAL A 155 -6.38 23.91 -11.97
N ALA A 156 -6.22 24.63 -13.09
CA ALA A 156 -6.54 24.08 -14.41
C ALA A 156 -5.84 22.72 -14.54
N PRO A 157 -6.50 21.68 -15.10
CA PRO A 157 -5.91 20.34 -15.20
C PRO A 157 -4.48 20.32 -15.74
N ALA A 158 -4.18 21.21 -16.68
CA ALA A 158 -2.84 21.41 -17.23
C ALA A 158 -1.86 22.04 -16.21
N GLU A 159 -2.30 23.00 -15.38
CA GLU A 159 -1.42 23.66 -14.41
C GLU A 159 -1.13 22.78 -13.19
N ALA A 160 -2.11 21.96 -12.72
CA ALA A 160 -1.89 21.01 -11.64
C ALA A 160 -0.95 19.87 -12.05
N GLU A 161 -1.11 19.39 -13.27
CA GLU A 161 -0.24 18.38 -13.86
C GLU A 161 1.17 18.95 -14.09
N HIS A 162 1.30 20.17 -14.62
CA HIS A 162 2.57 20.87 -14.80
C HIS A 162 3.25 21.27 -13.48
N VAL A 163 2.51 21.67 -12.45
CA VAL A 163 3.10 21.98 -11.13
C VAL A 163 3.58 20.70 -10.43
N ALA A 164 2.82 19.61 -10.51
CA ALA A 164 3.23 18.31 -9.97
C ALA A 164 4.41 17.75 -10.78
N GLU A 165 4.37 17.83 -12.10
CA GLU A 165 5.48 17.42 -12.98
C GLU A 165 6.72 18.28 -12.76
N ALA A 166 6.61 19.60 -12.72
CA ALA A 166 7.73 20.51 -12.49
C ALA A 166 8.35 20.35 -11.08
N GLN A 167 7.53 20.08 -10.06
CA GLN A 167 8.04 19.73 -8.73
C GLN A 167 8.75 18.37 -8.74
N THR A 168 8.20 17.39 -9.42
CA THR A 168 8.80 16.07 -9.56
C THR A 168 10.09 16.14 -10.37
N GLU A 169 10.13 16.89 -11.47
CA GLU A 169 11.34 17.12 -12.26
C GLU A 169 12.42 17.86 -11.47
N ALA A 170 12.07 18.88 -10.70
CA ALA A 170 13.01 19.62 -9.85
C ALA A 170 13.60 18.73 -8.75
N ILE A 171 12.80 17.85 -8.16
CA ILE A 171 13.24 16.89 -7.15
C ILE A 171 14.10 15.78 -7.78
N VAL A 172 13.72 15.28 -8.96
CA VAL A 172 14.46 14.22 -9.68
C VAL A 172 15.79 14.75 -10.23
N SER A 173 15.90 16.01 -10.61
CA SER A 173 17.14 16.63 -11.08
C SER A 173 18.10 17.04 -9.96
N ALA A 174 17.63 17.14 -8.72
CA ALA A 174 18.47 17.43 -7.57
C ALA A 174 19.48 16.30 -7.29
N GLN A 175 20.58 16.63 -6.62
CA GLN A 175 21.60 15.67 -6.22
C GLN A 175 21.33 15.18 -4.80
N TYR A 176 21.70 13.92 -4.54
CA TYR A 176 21.66 13.36 -3.20
C TYR A 176 22.84 13.88 -2.37
N THR A 177 22.59 14.20 -1.11
CA THR A 177 23.57 14.84 -0.21
C THR A 177 23.92 13.99 1.01
N GLY A 178 23.13 12.95 1.29
CA GLY A 178 23.23 12.11 2.48
C GLY A 178 22.55 12.73 3.71
N SER A 179 22.12 11.86 4.61
CA SER A 179 21.31 12.24 5.79
C SER A 179 22.01 13.22 6.74
N LEU A 180 23.34 13.22 6.78
CA LEU A 180 24.10 14.12 7.64
C LEU A 180 23.88 15.60 7.29
N ALA A 181 23.64 15.91 6.01
CA ALA A 181 23.34 17.26 5.56
C ALA A 181 22.01 17.82 6.14
N CYS A 182 21.10 16.95 6.54
CA CYS A 182 19.80 17.33 7.10
C CYS A 182 19.88 17.66 8.60
N LYS A 183 20.92 17.15 9.30
CA LYS A 183 21.03 17.19 10.76
C LYS A 183 20.96 18.60 11.32
N SER A 184 21.66 19.55 10.73
CA SER A 184 21.77 20.91 11.28
C SER A 184 20.43 21.65 11.40
N CYS A 185 19.46 21.36 10.54
CA CYS A 185 18.13 21.97 10.55
C CYS A 185 17.05 21.05 11.15
N HIS A 186 17.25 19.74 11.08
CA HIS A 186 16.29 18.72 11.53
C HIS A 186 16.83 17.84 12.67
N GLU A 187 17.58 18.42 13.61
CA GLU A 187 18.33 17.71 14.65
C GLU A 187 17.47 16.71 15.44
N SER A 188 16.31 17.12 15.94
CA SER A 188 15.44 16.26 16.76
C SER A 188 14.88 15.06 15.97
N VAL A 189 14.65 15.22 14.68
CA VAL A 189 14.20 14.15 13.77
C VAL A 189 15.37 13.22 13.48
N TYR A 190 16.54 13.79 13.17
CA TYR A 190 17.77 13.07 12.90
C TYR A 190 18.17 12.18 14.09
N GLU A 191 18.14 12.70 15.32
CA GLU A 191 18.50 11.98 16.55
C GLU A 191 17.57 10.78 16.83
N ARG A 192 16.28 10.89 16.49
CA ARG A 192 15.36 9.76 16.60
C ARG A 192 15.59 8.73 15.48
N TRP A 193 15.69 9.20 14.24
CA TRP A 193 15.91 8.36 13.08
C TRP A 193 17.23 7.57 13.19
N SER A 194 18.32 8.21 13.62
CA SER A 194 19.65 7.60 13.71
C SER A 194 19.69 6.38 14.65
N LYS A 195 18.75 6.28 15.61
CA LYS A 195 18.57 5.13 16.51
C LYS A 195 17.67 4.06 15.93
N SER A 196 17.00 4.33 14.82
CA SER A 196 16.07 3.37 14.19
C SER A 196 16.83 2.23 13.50
N ARG A 197 16.11 1.11 13.28
CA ARG A 197 16.65 0.00 12.49
C ARG A 197 16.85 0.36 11.02
N MET A 198 16.07 1.31 10.50
CA MET A 198 16.24 1.78 9.12
C MET A 198 17.57 2.49 8.91
N ALA A 199 18.01 3.27 9.91
CA ALA A 199 19.32 3.93 9.88
C ALA A 199 20.50 2.96 10.19
N ASN A 200 20.22 1.73 10.64
CA ASN A 200 21.23 0.80 11.15
C ASN A 200 21.08 -0.62 10.57
N VAL A 201 20.41 -0.76 9.44
CA VAL A 201 20.19 -2.09 8.83
C VAL A 201 21.44 -2.61 8.10
N VAL A 202 22.26 -1.70 7.57
CA VAL A 202 23.58 -2.00 6.95
C VAL A 202 24.65 -1.27 7.72
N ARG A 203 25.69 -1.97 8.15
CA ARG A 203 26.81 -1.34 8.85
C ARG A 203 28.14 -1.93 8.40
N ASP A 204 29.13 -1.06 8.26
CA ASP A 204 30.54 -1.45 8.08
C ASP A 204 31.15 -1.70 9.48
N PRO A 205 31.66 -2.91 9.78
CA PRO A 205 32.31 -3.19 11.05
C PRO A 205 33.59 -2.40 11.33
N LYS A 206 34.20 -1.83 10.29
CA LYS A 206 35.38 -0.96 10.46
C LYS A 206 35.00 0.40 11.05
N GLU A 207 33.84 0.92 10.66
CA GLU A 207 33.29 2.18 11.19
C GLU A 207 32.50 1.94 12.48
N HIS A 208 31.89 0.76 12.61
CA HIS A 208 31.04 0.34 13.71
C HIS A 208 31.50 -1.00 14.28
N PRO A 209 32.50 -1.02 15.18
CA PRO A 209 33.05 -2.28 15.74
C PRO A 209 32.01 -3.17 16.44
N ASP A 210 30.90 -2.56 16.92
CA ASP A 210 29.75 -3.23 17.54
C ASP A 210 28.75 -3.82 16.52
N ALA A 211 28.99 -3.62 15.24
CA ALA A 211 28.05 -4.02 14.18
C ALA A 211 27.87 -5.55 14.09
N ILE A 212 28.91 -6.31 14.37
CA ILE A 212 28.88 -7.77 14.32
C ILE A 212 28.28 -8.30 15.62
N ILE A 213 27.12 -8.98 15.55
CA ILE A 213 26.40 -9.52 16.73
C ILE A 213 26.47 -11.04 16.81
N GLY A 214 26.98 -11.74 15.78
CA GLY A 214 27.17 -13.18 15.78
C GLY A 214 28.29 -13.58 16.76
N ASP A 215 28.14 -14.73 17.39
CA ASP A 215 29.14 -15.27 18.32
C ASP A 215 30.24 -16.02 17.57
N PHE A 216 31.38 -15.38 17.41
CA PHE A 216 32.59 -15.96 16.82
C PHE A 216 33.56 -16.57 17.86
N SER A 217 33.21 -16.54 19.15
CA SER A 217 34.06 -17.09 20.22
C SER A 217 34.11 -18.62 20.21
N LYS A 218 33.10 -19.25 19.60
CA LYS A 218 32.97 -20.70 19.49
C LYS A 218 33.10 -21.15 18.05
N ALA A 219 33.84 -22.21 17.82
CA ALA A 219 33.93 -22.81 16.49
C ALA A 219 32.57 -23.39 16.08
N ASP A 220 32.10 -23.03 14.89
CA ASP A 220 30.89 -23.57 14.30
C ASP A 220 31.22 -24.07 12.88
N PRO A 221 30.83 -25.30 12.50
CA PRO A 221 31.16 -25.87 11.19
C PRO A 221 30.56 -25.11 10.00
N LEU A 222 29.51 -24.30 10.21
CA LEU A 222 28.90 -23.46 9.18
C LEU A 222 29.72 -22.19 8.91
N VAL A 223 30.51 -21.73 9.88
CA VAL A 223 31.24 -20.46 9.79
C VAL A 223 32.62 -20.71 9.18
N LYS A 224 32.80 -20.33 7.94
CA LYS A 224 34.07 -20.46 7.17
C LYS A 224 34.77 -19.13 6.96
N PHE A 225 34.41 -18.11 7.73
CA PHE A 225 34.93 -16.75 7.66
C PHE A 225 35.16 -16.21 9.09
N THR A 226 35.92 -15.16 9.17
CA THR A 226 36.24 -14.46 10.42
C THR A 226 35.61 -13.05 10.43
N PRO A 227 35.52 -12.36 11.56
CA PRO A 227 35.11 -10.96 11.58
C PRO A 227 35.91 -10.05 10.66
N ALA A 228 37.19 -10.37 10.39
CA ALA A 228 38.05 -9.59 9.49
C ALA A 228 37.65 -9.71 8.01
N ASP A 229 36.97 -10.79 7.65
CA ASP A 229 36.50 -11.03 6.27
C ASP A 229 35.19 -10.29 5.98
N VAL A 230 34.56 -9.69 7.01
CA VAL A 230 33.26 -9.02 6.90
C VAL A 230 33.45 -7.57 6.54
N ALA A 231 32.99 -7.20 5.34
CA ALA A 231 32.98 -5.82 4.87
C ALA A 231 31.68 -5.09 5.24
N LEU A 232 30.54 -5.79 5.22
CA LEU A 232 29.24 -5.24 5.62
C LEU A 232 28.44 -6.30 6.37
N VAL A 233 27.57 -5.84 7.29
CA VAL A 233 26.53 -6.66 7.93
C VAL A 233 25.15 -6.11 7.58
N TYR A 234 24.17 -7.00 7.34
CA TYR A 234 22.78 -6.64 7.09
C TYR A 234 21.87 -7.25 8.14
N GLY A 235 21.10 -6.38 8.80
CA GLY A 235 20.11 -6.77 9.80
C GLY A 235 20.65 -6.91 11.21
N SER A 236 19.72 -6.83 12.19
CA SER A 236 20.07 -6.89 13.62
C SER A 236 18.92 -7.37 14.52
N LYS A 237 17.69 -7.61 14.01
CA LYS A 237 16.54 -7.98 14.83
C LYS A 237 16.29 -9.48 14.88
N TRP A 238 16.15 -10.12 13.75
CA TRP A 238 15.81 -11.56 13.67
C TRP A 238 16.98 -12.38 13.15
N LYS A 239 17.71 -11.81 12.21
CA LYS A 239 18.89 -12.41 11.59
C LYS A 239 19.89 -11.32 11.24
N GLN A 240 21.17 -11.71 11.21
CA GLN A 240 22.23 -10.88 10.67
C GLN A 240 22.98 -11.69 9.61
N ARG A 241 23.18 -11.07 8.46
CA ARG A 241 23.96 -11.62 7.33
C ARG A 241 25.26 -10.88 7.21
N TYR A 242 26.28 -11.58 6.74
CA TYR A 242 27.65 -11.11 6.63
C TYR A 242 28.05 -11.11 5.18
N PHE A 243 28.74 -10.07 4.76
CA PHE A 243 29.10 -9.87 3.37
C PHE A 243 30.58 -9.55 3.26
N THR A 244 31.27 -10.17 2.27
CA THR A 244 32.63 -9.85 1.91
C THR A 244 32.65 -9.02 0.63
N LYS A 245 33.65 -8.15 0.48
CA LYS A 245 33.84 -7.34 -0.73
C LYS A 245 34.79 -8.08 -1.68
N VAL A 246 34.37 -8.24 -2.95
CA VAL A 246 35.18 -8.78 -4.02
C VAL A 246 35.07 -7.84 -5.23
N GLY A 247 36.16 -7.16 -5.55
CA GLY A 247 36.12 -6.06 -6.51
C GLY A 247 35.22 -4.93 -5.99
N GLU A 248 34.26 -4.51 -6.80
CA GLU A 248 33.27 -3.48 -6.39
C GLU A 248 31.96 -4.07 -5.88
N ASP A 249 31.81 -5.39 -5.86
CA ASP A 249 30.60 -6.07 -5.41
C ASP A 249 30.75 -6.65 -3.99
N TYR A 250 29.62 -6.75 -3.28
CA TYR A 250 29.53 -7.46 -2.01
C TYR A 250 28.82 -8.79 -2.21
N TYR A 251 29.31 -9.83 -1.54
CA TYR A 251 28.78 -11.19 -1.67
C TYR A 251 28.47 -11.78 -0.29
N PRO A 252 27.33 -12.47 -0.13
CA PRO A 252 26.95 -13.03 1.16
C PRO A 252 27.82 -14.23 1.54
N GLN A 253 28.16 -14.31 2.83
CA GLN A 253 28.78 -15.47 3.43
C GLN A 253 27.79 -16.63 3.56
N ALA A 254 28.29 -17.85 3.68
CA ALA A 254 27.50 -19.07 3.73
C ALA A 254 26.72 -19.27 5.05
N ALA A 255 27.00 -18.49 6.08
CA ALA A 255 26.32 -18.54 7.37
C ALA A 255 25.71 -17.19 7.72
N GLN A 256 24.57 -17.24 8.44
CA GLN A 256 23.89 -16.09 9.03
C GLN A 256 23.64 -16.34 10.50
N TRP A 257 23.58 -15.29 11.30
CA TRP A 257 23.28 -15.37 12.72
C TRP A 257 21.79 -15.28 12.96
N ASP A 258 21.22 -16.27 13.62
CA ASP A 258 19.85 -16.24 14.15
C ASP A 258 19.87 -15.51 15.49
N VAL A 259 19.36 -14.28 15.51
CA VAL A 259 19.38 -13.40 16.69
C VAL A 259 18.47 -13.94 17.81
N THR A 260 17.36 -14.56 17.43
CA THR A 260 16.36 -15.08 18.36
C THR A 260 16.90 -16.30 19.12
N HIS A 261 17.48 -17.25 18.38
CA HIS A 261 17.99 -18.50 18.96
C HIS A 261 19.47 -18.44 19.35
N LYS A 262 20.16 -17.33 19.06
CA LYS A 262 21.60 -17.13 19.33
C LYS A 262 22.45 -18.27 18.79
N MET A 263 22.27 -18.59 17.51
CA MET A 263 22.98 -19.67 16.83
C MET A 263 23.25 -19.34 15.36
N TRP A 264 24.27 -19.99 14.81
CA TRP A 264 24.54 -19.93 13.38
C TRP A 264 23.57 -20.81 12.60
N ARG A 265 23.15 -20.32 11.44
CA ARG A 265 22.34 -21.07 10.46
C ARG A 265 22.95 -20.93 9.06
N PRO A 266 22.77 -21.90 8.19
CA PRO A 266 23.21 -21.75 6.82
C PRO A 266 22.45 -20.59 6.16
N TYR A 267 23.15 -19.82 5.34
CA TYR A 267 22.52 -18.86 4.45
C TYR A 267 22.65 -19.35 3.02
N PHE A 268 21.53 -19.73 2.47
CA PHE A 268 21.45 -20.32 1.15
C PHE A 268 20.00 -20.11 0.64
N VAL A 269 19.84 -19.80 -0.63
CA VAL A 269 18.55 -19.66 -1.29
C VAL A 269 18.47 -20.72 -2.38
N ALA A 270 17.57 -21.68 -2.21
CA ALA A 270 17.40 -22.75 -3.18
C ALA A 270 16.86 -22.21 -4.52
N SER A 271 17.28 -22.83 -5.62
CA SER A 271 16.76 -22.48 -6.94
C SER A 271 15.24 -22.76 -7.01
N GLY A 272 14.48 -21.82 -7.60
CA GLY A 272 13.04 -21.92 -7.74
C GLY A 272 12.22 -21.50 -6.52
N THR A 273 12.85 -20.95 -5.47
CA THR A 273 12.14 -20.44 -4.29
C THR A 273 11.69 -19.00 -4.44
N ASP A 274 12.47 -18.17 -5.11
CA ASP A 274 12.15 -16.82 -5.53
C ASP A 274 12.31 -16.72 -7.05
N TRP A 275 11.65 -15.78 -7.71
CA TRP A 275 11.72 -15.62 -9.17
C TRP A 275 13.17 -15.44 -9.66
N TRP A 276 13.97 -14.68 -8.95
CA TRP A 276 15.38 -14.43 -9.29
C TRP A 276 16.31 -15.62 -8.98
N SER A 277 15.89 -16.54 -8.11
CA SER A 277 16.74 -17.64 -7.65
C SER A 277 17.05 -18.68 -8.72
N THR A 278 16.27 -18.69 -9.81
CA THR A 278 16.57 -19.48 -11.02
C THR A 278 17.60 -18.82 -11.93
N LEU A 279 17.76 -17.50 -11.82
CA LEU A 279 18.62 -16.68 -12.67
C LEU A 279 20.01 -16.48 -12.08
N TYR A 280 20.14 -16.59 -10.77
CA TYR A 280 21.38 -16.55 -10.03
C TYR A 280 21.68 -17.94 -9.47
N PRO A 281 22.87 -18.52 -9.72
CA PRO A 281 23.24 -19.81 -9.18
C PRO A 281 23.09 -19.88 -7.66
N PRO A 282 22.87 -21.06 -7.07
CA PRO A 282 22.73 -21.20 -5.62
C PRO A 282 24.02 -20.95 -4.83
N ASP A 283 25.16 -20.76 -5.49
CA ASP A 283 26.38 -20.31 -4.85
C ASP A 283 26.28 -18.83 -4.45
N ASN A 284 26.47 -18.53 -3.17
CA ASN A 284 26.42 -17.17 -2.64
C ASN A 284 27.42 -16.22 -3.31
N PHE A 285 28.60 -16.69 -3.71
CA PHE A 285 29.59 -15.90 -4.43
C PHE A 285 29.22 -15.61 -5.90
N MET A 286 28.10 -16.12 -6.37
CA MET A 286 27.48 -15.76 -7.64
C MET A 286 26.29 -14.82 -7.49
N ARG A 287 26.01 -14.35 -6.26
CA ARG A 287 24.82 -13.54 -5.87
C ARG A 287 25.24 -12.20 -5.28
N PRO A 288 25.73 -11.24 -6.09
CA PRO A 288 26.12 -9.92 -5.58
C PRO A 288 24.93 -9.17 -5.00
N THR A 289 25.21 -8.34 -3.98
CA THR A 289 24.15 -7.59 -3.27
C THR A 289 23.49 -6.51 -4.13
N GLY A 290 24.21 -5.88 -5.06
CA GLY A 290 23.69 -4.81 -5.89
C GLY A 290 22.35 -5.14 -6.57
N PRO A 291 22.28 -6.21 -7.37
CA PRO A 291 21.02 -6.63 -7.98
C PRO A 291 19.95 -7.10 -6.98
N LEU A 292 20.33 -7.64 -5.81
CA LEU A 292 19.40 -8.36 -4.93
C LEU A 292 19.04 -7.63 -3.63
N CYS A 293 19.82 -6.62 -3.22
CA CYS A 293 19.70 -6.04 -1.88
C CYS A 293 19.84 -4.51 -1.85
N ASP A 294 20.86 -3.96 -2.53
CA ASP A 294 21.38 -2.63 -2.24
C ASP A 294 20.41 -1.51 -2.63
N GLY A 295 19.56 -1.74 -3.63
CA GLY A 295 18.53 -0.77 -3.99
C GLY A 295 17.53 -0.45 -2.88
N CYS A 296 17.26 -1.41 -1.96
CA CYS A 296 16.43 -1.19 -0.78
C CYS A 296 17.23 -0.82 0.47
N HIS A 297 18.50 -1.22 0.54
CA HIS A 297 19.35 -1.09 1.71
C HIS A 297 20.33 0.09 1.65
N SER A 298 20.13 1.00 0.69
CA SER A 298 20.93 2.21 0.52
C SER A 298 20.11 3.38 -0.03
N VAL A 299 20.70 4.55 -0.03
CA VAL A 299 20.21 5.72 -0.76
C VAL A 299 20.99 5.84 -2.06
N ASN A 300 20.25 5.94 -3.17
CA ASN A 300 20.80 6.19 -4.50
C ASN A 300 21.89 5.18 -4.94
N TYR A 301 21.55 3.87 -4.88
CA TYR A 301 22.46 2.87 -5.46
C TYR A 301 22.55 3.05 -6.98
N ASN A 302 23.76 3.36 -7.45
CA ASN A 302 24.04 3.48 -8.88
C ASN A 302 24.40 2.11 -9.45
N ILE A 303 23.60 1.63 -10.41
CA ILE A 303 23.78 0.28 -10.99
C ILE A 303 25.02 0.14 -11.88
N GLU A 304 25.55 1.26 -12.40
CA GLU A 304 26.74 1.25 -13.28
C GLU A 304 28.02 1.32 -12.47
N THR A 305 28.10 2.27 -11.54
CA THR A 305 29.30 2.49 -10.70
C THR A 305 29.32 1.65 -9.44
N LYS A 306 28.18 1.04 -9.06
CA LYS A 306 27.98 0.24 -7.83
C LYS A 306 28.24 1.04 -6.55
N THR A 307 28.06 2.34 -6.61
CA THR A 307 28.23 3.24 -5.49
C THR A 307 26.89 3.62 -4.88
N VAL A 308 26.93 4.05 -3.63
CA VAL A 308 25.77 4.57 -2.88
C VAL A 308 26.09 5.97 -2.38
N THR A 309 25.08 6.82 -2.20
CA THR A 309 25.23 8.07 -1.48
C THR A 309 25.45 7.80 0.01
N GLU A 310 24.66 6.91 0.58
CA GLU A 310 24.87 6.37 1.92
C GLU A 310 24.25 4.96 2.03
N TRP A 311 24.81 4.12 2.89
CA TRP A 311 24.18 2.89 3.31
C TRP A 311 22.99 3.17 4.22
N ASN A 312 22.08 2.21 4.32
CA ASN A 312 20.85 2.31 5.09
C ASN A 312 19.71 3.04 4.38
N VAL A 313 18.59 3.14 5.08
CA VAL A 313 17.42 3.89 4.62
C VAL A 313 17.54 5.30 5.17
N GLY A 314 18.27 6.15 4.45
CA GLY A 314 18.50 7.55 4.80
C GLY A 314 17.29 8.44 4.53
N CYS A 315 17.41 9.71 4.93
CA CYS A 315 16.36 10.72 4.80
C CYS A 315 15.85 10.82 3.35
N GLU A 316 16.79 10.87 2.41
CA GLU A 316 16.51 11.07 1.00
C GLU A 316 15.88 9.83 0.30
N ARG A 317 15.88 8.66 0.97
CA ARG A 317 15.15 7.48 0.46
C ARG A 317 13.64 7.69 0.48
N CYS A 318 13.16 8.54 1.39
CA CYS A 318 11.74 8.89 1.53
C CYS A 318 11.43 10.31 1.08
N HIS A 319 12.39 11.22 1.18
CA HIS A 319 12.18 12.64 0.89
C HIS A 319 12.71 13.09 -0.48
N GLY A 320 13.35 12.18 -1.25
CA GLY A 320 13.99 12.52 -2.52
C GLY A 320 15.30 13.29 -2.34
N ALA A 321 15.99 13.58 -3.43
CA ALA A 321 17.27 14.27 -3.45
C ALA A 321 17.18 15.68 -2.86
N GLY A 322 18.06 16.00 -1.91
CA GLY A 322 17.95 17.18 -1.05
C GLY A 322 18.83 18.37 -1.40
N SER A 323 19.68 18.30 -2.45
CA SER A 323 20.68 19.35 -2.71
C SER A 323 20.09 20.76 -2.82
N GLU A 324 18.95 20.89 -3.49
CA GLU A 324 18.32 22.20 -3.66
C GLU A 324 17.64 22.68 -2.38
N HIS A 325 17.09 21.74 -1.59
CA HIS A 325 16.52 22.05 -0.29
C HIS A 325 17.58 22.53 0.71
N VAL A 326 18.75 21.89 0.75
CA VAL A 326 19.86 22.30 1.62
C VAL A 326 20.37 23.68 1.27
N LYS A 327 20.43 24.04 -0.02
CA LYS A 327 20.84 25.38 -0.48
C LYS A 327 19.80 26.45 -0.15
N GLN A 328 18.54 26.18 -0.38
CA GLN A 328 17.42 27.09 -0.17
C GLN A 328 16.21 26.35 0.38
N PRO A 329 16.06 26.21 1.70
CA PRO A 329 15.01 25.41 2.31
C PRO A 329 13.60 25.96 2.01
N THR A 330 12.84 25.24 1.22
CA THR A 330 11.42 25.49 0.97
C THR A 330 10.62 24.19 1.00
N ARG A 331 9.30 24.28 1.18
CA ARG A 331 8.42 23.11 1.14
C ARG A 331 8.22 22.57 -0.29
N ALA A 332 8.60 23.34 -1.30
CA ALA A 332 8.40 23.01 -2.69
C ALA A 332 9.54 22.18 -3.30
N ASN A 333 10.75 22.27 -2.74
CA ASN A 333 11.94 21.61 -3.27
C ASN A 333 12.44 20.42 -2.44
N ILE A 334 11.56 19.85 -1.62
CA ILE A 334 11.74 18.58 -0.92
C ILE A 334 10.40 17.88 -0.82
N LEU A 335 10.40 16.57 -0.99
CA LEU A 335 9.19 15.78 -0.92
C LEU A 335 8.85 15.45 0.54
N ASN A 336 7.57 15.51 0.88
CA ASN A 336 7.07 14.98 2.15
C ASN A 336 6.00 13.93 1.87
N PRO A 337 6.29 12.64 2.10
CA PRO A 337 5.35 11.56 1.81
C PRO A 337 3.98 11.71 2.47
N SER A 338 3.90 12.37 3.63
CA SER A 338 2.61 12.60 4.31
C SER A 338 1.69 13.61 3.60
N ARG A 339 2.18 14.29 2.56
CA ARG A 339 1.40 15.23 1.73
C ARG A 339 1.04 14.65 0.38
N LEU A 340 1.58 13.47 0.05
CA LEU A 340 1.22 12.74 -1.14
C LEU A 340 -0.17 12.13 -0.97
N ASP A 341 -0.81 11.82 -2.08
CA ASP A 341 -1.97 10.93 -2.10
C ASP A 341 -1.62 9.57 -1.47
N TYR A 342 -2.62 8.86 -0.96
CA TYR A 342 -2.39 7.64 -0.16
C TYR A 342 -1.63 6.55 -0.92
N VAL A 343 -1.79 6.46 -2.25
CA VAL A 343 -1.06 5.48 -3.07
C VAL A 343 0.44 5.80 -3.09
N PRO A 344 0.93 6.95 -3.63
CA PRO A 344 2.35 7.25 -3.62
C PRO A 344 2.91 7.45 -2.19
N ALA A 345 2.07 7.81 -1.21
CA ALA A 345 2.47 7.83 0.20
C ALA A 345 2.83 6.42 0.69
N ASN A 346 2.01 5.41 0.37
CA ASN A 346 2.28 4.01 0.68
C ASN A 346 3.43 3.44 -0.15
N ASP A 347 3.52 3.83 -1.43
CA ASP A 347 4.60 3.42 -2.35
C ASP A 347 5.99 3.76 -1.79
N THR A 348 6.10 4.83 -1.01
CA THR A 348 7.32 5.19 -0.27
C THR A 348 7.84 4.04 0.61
N CYS A 349 6.95 3.22 1.16
CA CYS A 349 7.31 2.06 1.98
C CYS A 349 7.31 0.77 1.15
N ILE A 350 6.32 0.60 0.28
CA ILE A 350 6.09 -0.61 -0.52
C ILE A 350 7.29 -0.89 -1.43
N GLN A 351 7.98 0.13 -1.95
CA GLN A 351 9.19 -0.04 -2.77
C GLN A 351 10.25 -0.97 -2.16
N CYS A 352 10.28 -1.09 -0.83
CA CYS A 352 11.22 -1.94 -0.08
C CYS A 352 10.51 -3.04 0.71
N HIS A 353 9.31 -2.78 1.19
CA HIS A 353 8.51 -3.70 2.01
C HIS A 353 7.55 -4.55 1.16
N SER A 354 8.01 -4.99 -0.02
CA SER A 354 7.25 -5.87 -0.90
C SER A 354 8.14 -6.89 -1.61
N GLN A 355 7.52 -7.94 -2.12
CA GLN A 355 8.05 -8.82 -3.14
C GLN A 355 7.40 -8.47 -4.48
N GLY A 356 8.19 -8.54 -5.55
CA GLY A 356 7.73 -8.22 -6.89
C GLY A 356 8.84 -8.31 -7.92
N GLN A 357 8.62 -7.73 -9.08
CA GLN A 357 9.57 -7.74 -10.19
C GLN A 357 9.64 -6.35 -10.83
N PRO A 358 10.83 -5.85 -11.23
CA PRO A 358 10.91 -4.63 -12.02
C PRO A 358 10.24 -4.87 -13.38
N LEU A 359 9.45 -3.90 -13.84
CA LEU A 359 8.71 -3.99 -15.12
C LEU A 359 9.66 -4.10 -16.32
N LYS A 360 10.82 -3.48 -16.23
CA LYS A 360 11.89 -3.62 -17.20
C LYS A 360 12.98 -4.52 -16.62
N ASN A 361 12.95 -5.78 -16.95
CA ASN A 361 13.90 -6.80 -16.47
C ASN A 361 14.29 -7.74 -17.63
N PRO A 362 15.59 -7.97 -17.97
CA PRO A 362 16.76 -7.45 -17.26
C PRO A 362 17.08 -5.97 -17.54
N ILE A 363 17.70 -5.31 -16.54
CA ILE A 363 18.20 -3.94 -16.64
C ILE A 363 19.73 -4.01 -16.63
N ALA A 364 20.39 -3.35 -17.59
CA ALA A 364 21.84 -3.42 -17.75
C ALA A 364 22.37 -4.88 -17.77
N GLN A 365 21.62 -5.78 -18.45
CA GLN A 365 21.90 -7.22 -18.59
C GLN A 365 21.89 -8.01 -17.28
N LYS A 366 21.34 -7.44 -16.18
CA LYS A 366 21.15 -8.11 -14.90
C LYS A 366 19.70 -8.08 -14.47
N TYR A 367 19.32 -9.00 -13.62
CA TYR A 367 17.99 -9.09 -13.03
C TYR A 367 18.03 -8.49 -11.62
N TYR A 368 17.19 -7.48 -11.39
CA TYR A 368 17.14 -6.76 -10.12
C TYR A 368 15.89 -7.13 -9.32
N ASP A 369 16.05 -7.30 -8.01
CA ASP A 369 14.97 -7.61 -7.05
C ASP A 369 14.54 -6.36 -6.27
N TRP A 370 14.49 -5.23 -6.95
CA TRP A 370 14.04 -3.94 -6.43
C TRP A 370 13.65 -2.99 -7.59
N PRO A 371 12.83 -1.94 -7.35
CA PRO A 371 12.31 -1.05 -8.40
C PRO A 371 13.38 -0.07 -8.90
N VAL A 372 14.20 -0.50 -9.86
CA VAL A 372 15.25 0.34 -10.46
C VAL A 372 14.63 1.54 -11.17
N GLY A 373 15.16 2.73 -10.91
CA GLY A 373 14.69 3.99 -11.50
C GLY A 373 13.49 4.62 -10.80
N TYR A 374 12.88 3.95 -9.82
CA TYR A 374 11.82 4.54 -9.01
C TYR A 374 12.37 5.58 -8.04
N HIS A 375 11.71 6.73 -7.99
CA HIS A 375 11.92 7.79 -7.01
C HIS A 375 10.61 8.09 -6.30
N VAL A 376 10.68 8.43 -5.02
CA VAL A 376 9.49 8.77 -4.24
C VAL A 376 8.73 9.93 -4.88
N GLY A 377 7.41 9.81 -4.94
CA GLY A 377 6.52 10.76 -5.61
C GLY A 377 6.10 10.30 -7.02
N LEU A 378 6.86 9.39 -7.65
CA LEU A 378 6.44 8.72 -8.88
C LEU A 378 5.45 7.59 -8.54
N LYS A 379 4.78 7.06 -9.55
CA LYS A 379 3.91 5.90 -9.40
C LYS A 379 4.76 4.63 -9.42
N LEU A 380 4.75 3.87 -8.32
CA LEU A 380 5.56 2.66 -8.18
C LEU A 380 5.19 1.59 -9.23
N ASP A 381 3.93 1.46 -9.57
CA ASP A 381 3.42 0.54 -10.60
C ASP A 381 4.06 0.71 -11.98
N ASP A 382 4.67 1.86 -12.28
CA ASP A 382 5.39 2.07 -13.54
C ASP A 382 6.81 1.46 -13.53
N TYR A 383 7.29 1.03 -12.36
CA TYR A 383 8.65 0.49 -12.14
C TYR A 383 8.67 -0.91 -11.56
N TRP A 384 7.63 -1.27 -10.79
CA TRP A 384 7.61 -2.47 -9.97
C TRP A 384 6.24 -3.14 -10.00
N LYS A 385 6.20 -4.40 -10.40
CA LYS A 385 5.02 -5.22 -10.35
C LYS A 385 5.06 -6.07 -9.08
N LEU A 386 4.12 -5.85 -8.17
CA LEU A 386 4.00 -6.68 -6.96
C LEU A 386 3.82 -8.16 -7.34
N GLU A 387 4.40 -9.04 -6.52
CA GLU A 387 4.25 -10.48 -6.71
C GLU A 387 2.78 -10.86 -6.74
N GLU A 388 2.36 -11.51 -7.82
CA GLU A 388 1.02 -12.03 -8.00
C GLU A 388 0.91 -13.43 -7.42
N HIS A 389 -0.27 -13.78 -6.94
CA HIS A 389 -0.61 -15.13 -6.52
C HIS A 389 -1.92 -15.56 -7.18
N ARG A 390 -2.15 -16.87 -7.23
CA ARG A 390 -3.42 -17.45 -7.65
C ARG A 390 -4.13 -18.02 -6.43
N LEU A 391 -5.39 -17.63 -6.24
CA LEU A 391 -6.19 -18.14 -5.14
C LEU A 391 -6.28 -19.67 -5.21
N GLY A 392 -6.06 -20.32 -4.07
CA GLY A 392 -6.03 -21.77 -3.95
C GLY A 392 -4.64 -22.40 -4.13
N GLU A 393 -3.61 -21.65 -4.55
CA GLU A 393 -2.25 -22.16 -4.71
C GLU A 393 -1.34 -21.72 -3.55
N LEU A 394 -0.70 -22.68 -2.88
CA LEU A 394 0.39 -22.41 -1.96
C LEU A 394 1.68 -22.20 -2.75
N THR A 395 2.27 -21.02 -2.64
CA THR A 395 3.56 -20.69 -3.26
C THR A 395 4.63 -20.44 -2.20
N PHE A 396 5.87 -20.22 -2.63
CA PHE A 396 6.93 -19.79 -1.73
C PHE A 396 6.61 -18.43 -1.06
N THR A 397 5.91 -17.55 -1.75
CA THR A 397 5.62 -16.19 -1.31
C THR A 397 4.27 -16.04 -0.63
N HIS A 398 3.25 -16.80 -1.03
CA HIS A 398 1.87 -16.63 -0.56
C HIS A 398 1.23 -17.92 -0.07
N PHE A 399 0.36 -17.77 0.93
CA PHE A 399 -0.66 -18.77 1.28
C PHE A 399 -1.76 -18.80 0.21
N PRO A 400 -2.58 -19.88 0.16
CA PRO A 400 -3.62 -20.02 -0.86
C PRO A 400 -4.70 -18.94 -0.87
N ASP A 401 -4.87 -18.18 0.19
CA ASP A 401 -5.81 -17.06 0.28
C ASP A 401 -5.21 -15.71 -0.15
N GLY A 402 -3.93 -15.68 -0.52
CA GLY A 402 -3.19 -14.51 -0.92
C GLY A 402 -2.45 -13.78 0.19
N THR A 403 -2.57 -14.26 1.43
CA THR A 403 -1.77 -13.72 2.54
C THR A 403 -0.29 -14.05 2.35
N ALA A 404 0.58 -13.13 2.67
CA ALA A 404 2.02 -13.32 2.57
C ALA A 404 2.53 -14.47 3.45
N HIS A 405 3.40 -15.30 2.88
CA HIS A 405 4.06 -16.41 3.59
C HIS A 405 5.49 -16.03 4.02
N LYS A 406 6.11 -15.06 3.37
CA LYS A 406 7.47 -14.60 3.64
C LYS A 406 7.50 -13.18 4.16
N ASN A 407 8.49 -12.86 4.99
CA ASN A 407 8.74 -11.49 5.41
C ASN A 407 9.18 -10.60 4.23
N ARG A 408 9.16 -9.30 4.41
CA ARG A 408 9.33 -8.25 3.40
C ARG A 408 8.09 -8.06 2.50
N MET A 409 6.97 -8.67 2.83
CA MET A 409 5.75 -8.59 2.03
C MET A 409 4.63 -7.78 2.70
N GLN A 410 4.98 -6.93 3.67
CA GLN A 410 3.99 -6.09 4.37
C GLN A 410 3.21 -5.19 3.41
N GLY A 411 3.86 -4.73 2.33
CA GLY A 411 3.22 -3.94 1.28
C GLY A 411 2.27 -4.76 0.42
N ASN A 412 2.64 -6.02 0.07
CA ASN A 412 1.73 -6.92 -0.66
C ASN A 412 0.47 -7.21 0.16
N ASP A 413 0.63 -7.52 1.44
CA ASP A 413 -0.49 -7.76 2.35
C ASP A 413 -1.35 -6.51 2.53
N PHE A 414 -0.71 -5.36 2.81
CA PHE A 414 -1.43 -4.12 3.07
C PHE A 414 -2.21 -3.62 1.86
N ALA A 415 -1.62 -3.70 0.66
CA ALA A 415 -2.26 -3.24 -0.57
C ALA A 415 -3.59 -3.98 -0.90
N GLN A 416 -3.76 -5.21 -0.41
CA GLN A 416 -5.03 -5.95 -0.53
C GLN A 416 -5.99 -5.74 0.64
N SER A 417 -5.62 -4.96 1.65
CA SER A 417 -6.44 -4.74 2.84
C SER A 417 -7.55 -3.70 2.62
N LEU A 418 -8.65 -3.83 3.37
CA LEU A 418 -9.70 -2.81 3.39
C LEU A 418 -9.21 -1.47 3.93
N MET A 419 -8.18 -1.44 4.78
CA MET A 419 -7.62 -0.19 5.30
C MET A 419 -6.88 0.56 4.20
N TYR A 420 -6.08 -0.12 3.37
CA TYR A 420 -5.48 0.49 2.19
C TYR A 420 -6.54 1.06 1.25
N ALA A 421 -7.56 0.26 0.91
CA ALA A 421 -8.67 0.70 0.06
C ALA A 421 -9.47 1.88 0.65
N ARG A 422 -9.35 2.18 1.95
CA ARG A 422 -9.94 3.32 2.65
C ARG A 422 -8.97 4.49 2.83
N GLY A 423 -7.85 4.49 2.10
CA GLY A 423 -6.87 5.58 2.13
C GLY A 423 -5.97 5.61 3.38
N VAL A 424 -5.93 4.53 4.16
CA VAL A 424 -4.99 4.44 5.28
C VAL A 424 -3.58 4.30 4.74
N THR A 425 -2.64 5.03 5.35
CA THR A 425 -1.23 4.98 4.99
C THR A 425 -0.41 4.29 6.07
N CYS A 426 0.77 3.79 5.70
CA CYS A 426 1.74 3.24 6.65
C CYS A 426 2.04 4.23 7.78
N PHE A 427 2.03 5.53 7.48
CA PHE A 427 2.31 6.60 8.44
C PHE A 427 1.19 6.81 9.47
N ASN A 428 -0.03 6.30 9.24
CA ASN A 428 -1.08 6.37 10.25
C ASN A 428 -0.73 5.53 11.48
N CYS A 429 0.02 4.42 11.27
CA CYS A 429 0.42 3.51 12.33
C CYS A 429 1.90 3.66 12.72
N HIS A 430 2.81 3.89 11.75
CA HIS A 430 4.26 3.92 11.95
C HIS A 430 4.81 5.35 11.96
N ASP A 431 5.87 5.61 12.75
CA ASP A 431 6.71 6.80 12.66
C ASP A 431 8.07 6.41 12.02
N PRO A 432 8.28 6.69 10.73
CA PRO A 432 9.52 6.33 10.05
C PRO A 432 10.75 7.05 10.60
N HIS A 433 10.56 8.13 11.37
CA HIS A 433 11.64 8.85 12.04
C HIS A 433 12.07 8.19 13.37
N GLY A 434 11.46 7.07 13.73
CA GLY A 434 11.78 6.33 14.95
C GLY A 434 10.87 6.67 16.12
N SER A 435 10.51 5.65 16.86
CA SER A 435 9.81 5.74 18.14
C SER A 435 10.31 4.65 19.09
N GLU A 436 9.97 4.75 20.36
CA GLU A 436 10.31 3.74 21.37
C GLU A 436 9.39 2.51 21.31
N ASN A 437 8.28 2.59 20.59
CA ASN A 437 7.34 1.48 20.42
C ASN A 437 7.91 0.44 19.44
N ASP A 438 7.64 -0.86 19.71
CA ASP A 438 8.06 -1.92 18.79
C ASP A 438 7.47 -1.69 17.38
N GLY A 439 8.24 -2.03 16.35
CA GLY A 439 7.86 -1.76 14.96
C GLY A 439 7.80 -0.28 14.61
N ILE A 440 8.42 0.61 15.41
CA ILE A 440 8.37 2.08 15.23
C ILE A 440 6.93 2.61 15.17
N LEU A 441 6.01 2.02 15.93
CA LEU A 441 4.63 2.49 15.99
C LEU A 441 4.56 3.87 16.66
N ARG A 442 3.64 4.71 16.19
CA ARG A 442 3.40 6.06 16.74
C ARG A 442 2.93 6.05 18.19
N LYS A 443 2.29 4.96 18.61
CA LYS A 443 1.73 4.73 19.94
C LYS A 443 1.93 3.26 20.30
N PRO A 444 1.75 2.88 21.56
CA PRO A 444 1.61 1.47 21.92
C PRO A 444 0.59 0.76 21.02
N VAL A 445 0.87 -0.49 20.64
CA VAL A 445 0.15 -1.19 19.56
C VAL A 445 -1.37 -1.18 19.73
N GLN A 446 -1.87 -1.38 20.95
CA GLN A 446 -3.30 -1.37 21.22
C GLN A 446 -3.91 0.01 20.99
N GLU A 447 -3.23 1.06 21.40
CA GLU A 447 -3.70 2.45 21.25
C GLU A 447 -3.74 2.90 19.79
N VAL A 448 -2.83 2.41 18.95
CA VAL A 448 -2.88 2.65 17.50
C VAL A 448 -4.20 2.16 16.92
N CYS A 449 -4.60 0.92 17.24
CA CYS A 449 -5.85 0.34 16.74
C CYS A 449 -7.08 1.07 17.30
N ILE A 450 -7.11 1.30 18.61
CA ILE A 450 -8.24 1.94 19.31
C ILE A 450 -8.44 3.39 18.88
N SER A 451 -7.37 4.08 18.43
CA SER A 451 -7.51 5.46 17.94
C SER A 451 -8.49 5.60 16.75
N CYS A 452 -8.73 4.51 16.01
CA CYS A 452 -9.68 4.46 14.91
C CYS A 452 -10.82 3.44 15.14
N HIS A 453 -10.56 2.34 15.87
CA HIS A 453 -11.49 1.24 16.09
C HIS A 453 -12.05 1.20 17.52
N GLY A 454 -11.83 2.22 18.32
CA GLY A 454 -12.38 2.34 19.67
C GLY A 454 -13.86 2.69 19.68
N PRO A 455 -14.58 2.47 20.81
CA PRO A 455 -16.04 2.62 20.89
C PRO A 455 -16.53 4.04 20.66
N ASN A 456 -15.69 5.04 20.87
CA ASN A 456 -16.03 6.46 20.74
C ASN A 456 -15.48 7.12 19.47
N THR A 457 -15.01 6.33 18.52
CA THR A 457 -14.46 6.85 17.26
C THR A 457 -15.51 6.77 16.14
N GLN A 458 -15.38 7.61 15.12
CA GLN A 458 -16.32 7.64 13.98
C GLN A 458 -15.86 6.78 12.81
N ASN A 459 -14.65 6.20 12.88
CA ASN A 459 -14.01 5.51 11.77
C ASN A 459 -13.98 4.00 11.97
N GLY A 460 -14.47 3.25 10.99
CA GLY A 460 -14.37 1.79 10.93
C GLY A 460 -15.30 1.03 11.87
N PRO A 461 -15.27 -0.30 11.85
CA PRO A 461 -15.98 -1.13 12.81
C PRO A 461 -15.37 -0.97 14.21
N HIS A 462 -16.21 -0.98 15.24
CA HIS A 462 -15.83 -0.70 16.62
C HIS A 462 -15.93 -1.95 17.49
N ALA A 463 -14.96 -2.13 18.38
CA ALA A 463 -15.07 -3.07 19.49
C ALA A 463 -15.78 -2.37 20.66
N ALA A 464 -16.90 -2.91 21.11
CA ALA A 464 -17.68 -2.36 22.23
C ALA A 464 -16.87 -2.37 23.55
N SER A 465 -16.16 -3.47 23.81
CA SER A 465 -15.10 -3.56 24.81
C SER A 465 -14.06 -4.59 24.36
N ILE A 466 -12.84 -4.45 24.83
CA ILE A 466 -11.75 -5.36 24.46
C ILE A 466 -12.06 -6.79 24.91
N GLU A 467 -12.49 -6.98 26.16
CA GLU A 467 -12.78 -8.31 26.69
C GLU A 467 -13.98 -8.97 26.01
N ALA A 468 -15.06 -8.21 25.78
CA ALA A 468 -16.22 -8.74 25.09
C ALA A 468 -15.94 -9.11 23.64
N HIS A 469 -15.07 -8.33 22.94
CA HIS A 469 -14.69 -8.61 21.56
C HIS A 469 -13.69 -9.77 21.46
N THR A 470 -12.66 -9.79 22.30
CA THR A 470 -11.57 -10.76 22.19
C THR A 470 -11.83 -12.06 22.95
N HIS A 471 -12.78 -12.06 23.87
CA HIS A 471 -13.04 -13.15 24.84
C HIS A 471 -11.81 -13.55 25.66
N HIS A 472 -10.88 -12.60 25.84
CA HIS A 472 -9.68 -12.73 26.64
C HIS A 472 -9.63 -11.61 27.69
N LYS A 473 -9.04 -11.91 28.85
CA LYS A 473 -8.86 -10.93 29.92
C LYS A 473 -8.08 -9.72 29.41
N ALA A 474 -8.57 -8.51 29.67
CA ALA A 474 -7.90 -7.28 29.30
C ALA A 474 -6.45 -7.25 29.80
N GLY A 475 -5.53 -6.78 28.97
CA GLY A 475 -4.10 -6.74 29.25
C GLY A 475 -3.35 -8.07 29.07
N SER A 476 -4.05 -9.16 28.71
CA SER A 476 -3.39 -10.41 28.28
C SER A 476 -2.97 -10.35 26.81
N THR A 477 -2.01 -11.18 26.42
CA THR A 477 -1.56 -11.28 25.00
C THR A 477 -2.73 -11.59 24.05
N GLY A 478 -3.69 -12.42 24.47
CA GLY A 478 -4.88 -12.75 23.67
C GLY A 478 -5.84 -11.58 23.49
N SER A 479 -5.76 -10.53 24.33
CA SER A 479 -6.59 -9.33 24.21
C SER A 479 -5.99 -8.25 23.29
N GLU A 480 -4.78 -8.47 22.77
CA GLU A 480 -4.18 -7.55 21.79
C GLU A 480 -4.86 -7.69 20.43
N CYS A 481 -5.28 -6.58 19.83
CA CYS A 481 -5.89 -6.55 18.48
C CYS A 481 -5.02 -7.28 17.44
N VAL A 482 -3.71 -7.08 17.52
CA VAL A 482 -2.73 -7.67 16.59
C VAL A 482 -2.55 -9.18 16.79
N ALA A 483 -2.96 -9.76 17.90
CA ALA A 483 -2.89 -11.20 18.11
C ALA A 483 -3.81 -11.94 17.12
N CYS A 484 -4.97 -11.35 16.81
CA CYS A 484 -5.97 -11.95 15.93
C CYS A 484 -5.96 -11.36 14.50
N HIS A 485 -5.81 -10.03 14.37
CA HIS A 485 -5.89 -9.33 13.08
C HIS A 485 -4.55 -9.17 12.37
N MET A 486 -3.44 -9.44 13.05
CA MET A 486 -2.09 -9.43 12.48
C MET A 486 -1.30 -10.61 13.05
N PRO A 487 -1.74 -11.87 12.83
CA PRO A 487 -1.06 -13.03 13.38
C PRO A 487 0.37 -13.12 12.85
N LYS A 488 1.27 -13.70 13.65
CA LYS A 488 2.66 -13.94 13.26
C LYS A 488 2.74 -15.20 12.41
N ILE A 489 2.57 -15.06 11.10
CA ILE A 489 2.52 -16.16 10.14
C ILE A 489 3.48 -16.01 8.96
N GLU A 490 4.10 -14.82 8.79
CA GLU A 490 5.10 -14.59 7.75
C GLU A 490 6.48 -15.04 8.23
N GLN A 491 7.04 -16.05 7.58
CA GLN A 491 8.33 -16.63 7.98
C GLN A 491 9.51 -15.71 7.66
N THR A 492 10.40 -15.44 8.63
CA THR A 492 11.64 -14.70 8.42
C THR A 492 12.89 -15.57 8.52
N ILE A 493 13.05 -16.36 9.55
CA ILE A 493 14.14 -17.32 9.71
C ILE A 493 13.67 -18.47 10.60
N ALA A 494 13.87 -19.70 10.18
CA ALA A 494 13.43 -20.90 10.88
C ALA A 494 11.94 -20.80 11.29
N ASP A 495 11.63 -20.93 12.57
CA ASP A 495 10.31 -20.79 13.18
C ASP A 495 9.97 -19.36 13.62
N VAL A 496 10.86 -18.41 13.39
CA VAL A 496 10.60 -16.99 13.69
C VAL A 496 9.70 -16.39 12.62
N ASN A 497 8.49 -16.01 13.02
CA ASN A 497 7.50 -15.38 12.16
C ASN A 497 7.27 -13.92 12.53
N VAL A 498 6.94 -13.12 11.54
CA VAL A 498 6.51 -11.72 11.67
C VAL A 498 5.03 -11.57 11.38
N ARG A 499 4.47 -10.39 11.67
CA ARG A 499 3.03 -10.14 11.56
C ARG A 499 2.59 -9.92 10.12
N SER A 500 1.49 -10.57 9.72
CA SER A 500 0.74 -10.25 8.51
C SER A 500 0.14 -8.85 8.59
N HIS A 501 0.05 -8.18 7.45
CA HIS A 501 -0.54 -6.84 7.28
C HIS A 501 -1.83 -6.84 6.46
N THR A 502 -2.45 -8.01 6.24
CA THR A 502 -3.77 -8.10 5.62
C THR A 502 -4.89 -7.60 6.53
N PHE A 503 -4.65 -7.56 7.85
CA PHE A 503 -5.65 -7.30 8.91
C PHE A 503 -6.84 -8.26 8.85
N HIS A 504 -6.63 -9.38 8.19
CA HIS A 504 -7.62 -10.42 8.01
C HIS A 504 -7.65 -11.35 9.23
N PHE A 505 -8.86 -11.65 9.73
CA PHE A 505 -9.04 -12.70 10.73
C PHE A 505 -9.17 -14.05 10.03
N VAL A 506 -8.10 -14.84 10.05
CA VAL A 506 -8.11 -16.20 9.49
C VAL A 506 -8.95 -17.11 10.39
N THR A 507 -10.03 -17.65 9.85
CA THR A 507 -10.91 -18.57 10.58
C THR A 507 -10.31 -19.98 10.67
N PRO A 508 -10.68 -20.80 11.68
CA PRO A 508 -10.26 -22.21 11.73
C PRO A 508 -10.69 -23.01 10.47
N GLY A 509 -11.85 -22.69 9.90
CA GLY A 509 -12.31 -23.31 8.63
C GLY A 509 -11.40 -22.99 7.44
N GLN A 510 -10.85 -21.78 7.37
CA GLN A 510 -9.83 -21.44 6.36
C GLN A 510 -8.54 -22.22 6.59
N THR A 511 -8.15 -22.45 7.85
CA THR A 511 -7.00 -23.31 8.15
C THR A 511 -7.22 -24.74 7.64
N ASP A 512 -8.40 -25.31 7.84
CA ASP A 512 -8.73 -26.64 7.36
C ASP A 512 -8.70 -26.74 5.84
N ALA A 513 -9.28 -25.75 5.16
CA ALA A 513 -9.39 -25.70 3.70
C ALA A 513 -8.08 -25.33 3.01
N LEU A 514 -7.37 -24.31 3.49
CA LEU A 514 -6.27 -23.64 2.80
C LEU A 514 -4.91 -23.79 3.49
N LYS A 515 -4.87 -24.44 4.66
CA LYS A 515 -3.63 -24.66 5.45
C LYS A 515 -2.91 -23.38 5.88
N ILE A 516 -3.61 -22.24 5.91
CA ILE A 516 -3.11 -21.02 6.50
C ILE A 516 -3.28 -21.05 8.03
N PRO A 517 -2.28 -20.70 8.85
CA PRO A 517 -2.42 -20.69 10.29
C PRO A 517 -3.45 -19.66 10.77
N ASN A 518 -4.43 -20.09 11.59
CA ASN A 518 -5.35 -19.17 12.23
C ASN A 518 -4.81 -18.63 13.55
N ALA A 519 -5.30 -17.47 13.95
CA ALA A 519 -4.83 -16.76 15.13
C ALA A 519 -5.01 -17.55 16.45
N CYS A 520 -6.04 -18.41 16.57
CA CYS A 520 -6.29 -19.21 17.76
C CYS A 520 -5.17 -20.24 17.98
N ASN A 521 -4.90 -21.04 16.95
CA ASN A 521 -3.94 -22.15 17.06
C ASN A 521 -2.47 -21.70 17.01
N VAL A 522 -2.18 -20.46 16.61
CA VAL A 522 -0.84 -19.88 16.77
C VAL A 522 -0.46 -19.75 18.26
N CYS A 523 -1.44 -19.52 19.15
CA CYS A 523 -1.23 -19.41 20.60
C CYS A 523 -1.67 -20.67 21.34
N HIS A 524 -2.83 -21.24 21.01
CA HIS A 524 -3.37 -22.47 21.60
C HIS A 524 -2.86 -23.69 20.84
N THR A 525 -1.55 -23.95 20.93
CA THR A 525 -0.85 -24.98 20.15
C THR A 525 -1.21 -26.41 20.56
N ASP A 526 -1.82 -26.58 21.74
CA ASP A 526 -2.33 -27.85 22.28
C ASP A 526 -3.77 -28.18 21.80
N LYS A 527 -4.40 -27.26 21.06
CA LYS A 527 -5.77 -27.35 20.54
C LYS A 527 -5.78 -27.47 19.03
N ASP A 528 -6.85 -28.08 18.51
CA ASP A 528 -7.10 -28.21 17.07
C ASP A 528 -8.07 -27.13 16.54
N THR A 529 -8.30 -27.14 15.24
CA THR A 529 -9.24 -26.23 14.56
C THR A 529 -10.70 -26.51 14.94
N ALA A 530 -11.04 -27.75 15.32
CA ALA A 530 -12.39 -28.10 15.77
C ALA A 530 -12.70 -27.42 17.10
N TRP A 531 -11.74 -27.41 18.05
CA TRP A 531 -11.86 -26.68 19.30
C TRP A 531 -12.03 -25.17 19.04
N ALA A 532 -11.19 -24.58 18.19
CA ALA A 532 -11.25 -23.16 17.86
C ALA A 532 -12.59 -22.77 17.21
N SER A 533 -13.10 -23.63 16.30
CA SER A 533 -14.42 -23.44 15.68
C SER A 533 -15.55 -23.53 16.71
N ALA A 534 -15.48 -24.46 17.64
CA ALA A 534 -16.47 -24.60 18.71
C ALA A 534 -16.48 -23.37 19.62
N ALA A 535 -15.29 -22.86 20.02
CA ALA A 535 -15.16 -21.65 20.79
C ALA A 535 -15.79 -20.45 20.06
N LEU A 536 -15.44 -20.21 18.78
CA LEU A 536 -15.98 -19.12 17.99
C LEU A 536 -17.51 -19.17 17.81
N LYS A 537 -18.11 -20.37 17.79
CA LYS A 537 -19.59 -20.52 17.74
C LYS A 537 -20.30 -19.96 18.95
N THR A 538 -19.61 -19.83 20.08
CA THR A 538 -20.20 -19.26 21.31
C THR A 538 -20.13 -17.74 21.37
N TRP A 539 -19.38 -17.10 20.47
CA TRP A 539 -19.21 -15.65 20.48
C TRP A 539 -20.45 -14.95 19.88
N SER A 540 -21.02 -14.00 20.61
CA SER A 540 -22.24 -13.29 20.20
C SER A 540 -22.00 -12.26 19.08
N ASP A 541 -20.80 -11.70 19.02
CA ASP A 541 -20.41 -10.63 18.11
C ASP A 541 -19.72 -11.13 16.82
N ARG A 542 -19.74 -12.44 16.60
CA ARG A 542 -19.17 -13.05 15.38
C ARG A 542 -19.90 -12.58 14.12
N SER A 543 -19.14 -12.36 13.04
CA SER A 543 -19.73 -12.11 11.73
C SER A 543 -20.29 -13.41 11.12
N PRO A 544 -21.60 -13.47 10.84
CA PRO A 544 -22.21 -14.68 10.24
C PRO A 544 -21.63 -15.02 8.87
N TRP A 545 -21.13 -14.03 8.13
CA TRP A 545 -20.52 -14.21 6.80
C TRP A 545 -19.19 -14.95 6.82
N ARG A 546 -18.46 -14.87 7.93
CA ARG A 546 -17.11 -15.45 8.07
C ARG A 546 -17.12 -16.84 8.71
N MET A 547 -18.28 -17.32 9.13
CA MET A 547 -18.42 -18.60 9.83
C MET A 547 -19.06 -19.70 8.97
N SER A 548 -19.42 -19.40 7.73
CA SER A 548 -20.15 -20.29 6.83
C SER A 548 -19.25 -21.17 5.94
N HIS A 549 -17.97 -21.29 6.27
CA HIS A 549 -17.04 -22.15 5.55
C HIS A 549 -16.32 -23.10 6.48
#